data_abc4cda3523359fb3f6d0e2ac410a625
#
_entry.id   abc4cda3523359fb3f6d0e2ac410a625
#
_cell.length_a   1.000
_cell.length_b   1.000
_cell.length_c   1.000
_cell.angle_alpha   90.00
_cell.angle_beta   90.00
_cell.angle_gamma   90.00
#
_symmetry.space_group_name_H-M   'P 1'
#
loop_
_entity.id
_entity.type
_entity.pdbx_description
1 polymer ?
#
loop_
_entity_poly.entity_id
_entity_poly.type
_entity_poly.pdbx_seq_one_letter_code
_entity_poly.pdbx_strand_id
1 'polypeptide(L)'
;MIFRISNFENDIVISNEYVRVLEIEDKALFINIVQGINSLCYNQDSEEYILLLDGDKELDLAKDSYFIFDVLNINFNDRKILNKLYSSIKSKVYLDDDIRQELESHYINIFNLIDSVLLELPFEFTYKPEVVVEDLLKLYGIKIINEGQSFMEKILYLVDLISLLDLCKVLIFCNIKSF
;
A
#
# COMPACT_ATOMS: atom_id res chain seq x y z
N MET A 1 13.33 15.49 -4.44
CA MET A 1 13.72 14.11 -4.82
C MET A 1 14.13 14.07 -6.28
N ILE A 2 14.89 13.08 -6.70
CA ILE A 2 15.37 12.89 -8.08
C ILE A 2 15.02 11.48 -8.53
N PHE A 3 14.42 11.38 -9.71
CA PHE A 3 14.18 10.11 -10.39
C PHE A 3 15.12 10.02 -11.59
N ARG A 4 16.01 9.05 -11.57
CA ARG A 4 17.06 8.83 -12.56
C ARG A 4 16.78 7.56 -13.35
N ILE A 5 16.86 7.67 -14.67
CA ILE A 5 16.71 6.55 -15.59
C ILE A 5 17.93 6.55 -16.52
N SER A 6 18.60 5.41 -16.68
CA SER A 6 19.89 5.32 -17.39
C SER A 6 19.86 5.84 -18.85
N ASN A 7 18.71 5.76 -19.49
CA ASN A 7 18.53 6.14 -20.90
C ASN A 7 18.12 7.62 -21.09
N PHE A 8 18.11 8.43 -20.02
CA PHE A 8 17.82 9.86 -20.07
C PHE A 8 19.08 10.67 -19.73
N GLU A 9 19.33 11.73 -20.52
CA GLU A 9 20.48 12.62 -20.30
C GLU A 9 20.36 13.43 -18.99
N ASN A 10 19.11 13.71 -18.57
CA ASN A 10 18.84 14.56 -17.42
C ASN A 10 18.03 13.84 -16.37
N ASP A 11 18.38 14.07 -15.12
CA ASP A 11 17.61 13.64 -13.96
C ASP A 11 16.23 14.32 -13.92
N ILE A 12 15.20 13.55 -13.54
CA ILE A 12 13.84 14.07 -13.36
C ILE A 12 13.69 14.56 -11.92
N VAL A 13 13.64 15.88 -11.74
CA VAL A 13 13.44 16.48 -10.42
C VAL A 13 11.95 16.38 -10.02
N ILE A 14 11.66 15.74 -8.89
CA ILE A 14 10.35 15.61 -8.30
C ILE A 14 10.24 16.59 -7.12
N SER A 15 9.19 17.41 -7.09
CA SER A 15 8.87 18.34 -6.00
C SER A 15 7.39 18.22 -5.63
N ASN A 16 7.01 18.79 -4.48
CA ASN A 16 5.61 18.84 -4.03
C ASN A 16 4.80 19.95 -4.70
N GLU A 17 5.43 20.80 -5.51
CA GLU A 17 4.78 21.99 -6.08
C GLU A 17 4.07 21.68 -7.41
N TYR A 18 4.50 20.63 -8.13
CA TYR A 18 3.95 20.34 -9.45
C TYR A 18 4.08 18.85 -9.83
N VAL A 19 3.18 18.41 -10.69
CA VAL A 19 3.24 17.08 -11.31
C VAL A 19 4.28 17.10 -12.44
N ARG A 20 5.14 16.09 -12.48
CA ARG A 20 6.05 15.87 -13.60
C ARG A 20 5.43 14.91 -14.61
N VAL A 21 5.48 15.29 -15.88
CA VAL A 21 5.03 14.44 -16.99
C VAL A 21 6.25 14.09 -17.84
N LEU A 22 6.45 12.81 -18.05
CA LEU A 22 7.46 12.27 -18.96
C LEU A 22 6.78 11.72 -20.20
N GLU A 23 7.10 12.28 -21.36
CA GLU A 23 6.64 11.78 -22.66
C GLU A 23 7.76 11.01 -23.33
N ILE A 24 7.48 9.76 -23.69
CA ILE A 24 8.43 8.87 -24.34
C ILE A 24 7.85 8.44 -25.67
N GLU A 25 8.42 8.93 -26.77
CA GLU A 25 7.96 8.64 -28.15
C GLU A 25 8.39 7.24 -28.60
N ASP A 26 9.57 6.79 -28.17
CA ASP A 26 10.06 5.44 -28.48
C ASP A 26 9.29 4.40 -27.65
N LYS A 27 8.52 3.59 -28.36
CA LYS A 27 7.67 2.56 -27.75
C LYS A 27 8.49 1.46 -27.04
N ALA A 28 9.66 1.10 -27.57
CA ALA A 28 10.49 0.06 -26.95
C ALA A 28 11.09 0.58 -25.64
N LEU A 29 11.62 1.80 -25.66
CA LEU A 29 12.12 2.47 -24.47
C LEU A 29 11.02 2.66 -23.43
N PHE A 30 9.81 3.08 -23.83
CA PHE A 30 8.66 3.22 -22.94
C PHE A 30 8.32 1.89 -22.25
N ILE A 31 8.25 0.80 -23.00
CA ILE A 31 7.95 -0.54 -22.46
C ILE A 31 9.02 -0.98 -21.47
N ASN A 32 10.29 -0.81 -21.81
CA ASN A 32 11.41 -1.19 -20.94
C ASN A 32 11.37 -0.42 -19.59
N ILE A 33 11.16 0.90 -19.65
CA ILE A 33 11.07 1.72 -18.44
C ILE A 33 9.88 1.31 -17.58
N VAL A 34 8.70 1.12 -18.18
CA VAL A 34 7.50 0.69 -17.44
C VAL A 34 7.69 -0.68 -16.79
N GLN A 35 8.29 -1.63 -17.51
CA GLN A 35 8.62 -2.94 -16.97
C GLN A 35 9.67 -2.85 -15.85
N GLY A 36 10.69 -2.02 -16.03
CA GLY A 36 11.72 -1.78 -15.02
C GLY A 36 11.14 -1.21 -13.73
N ILE A 37 10.32 -0.15 -13.81
CA ILE A 37 9.63 0.43 -12.66
C ILE A 37 8.75 -0.63 -11.97
N ASN A 38 7.97 -1.37 -12.75
CA ASN A 38 7.08 -2.41 -12.23
C ASN A 38 7.87 -3.48 -11.48
N SER A 39 8.96 -4.01 -12.07
CA SER A 39 9.81 -5.02 -11.45
C SER A 39 10.39 -4.53 -10.12
N LEU A 40 10.95 -3.33 -10.09
CA LEU A 40 11.52 -2.73 -8.87
C LEU A 40 10.45 -2.47 -7.79
N CYS A 41 9.24 -2.07 -8.17
CA CYS A 41 8.13 -1.91 -7.23
C CYS A 41 7.67 -3.23 -6.59
N TYR A 42 7.98 -4.37 -7.21
CA TYR A 42 7.70 -5.71 -6.67
C TYR A 42 8.94 -6.44 -6.13
N ASN A 43 10.03 -5.72 -5.85
CA ASN A 43 11.32 -6.27 -5.39
C ASN A 43 11.90 -7.34 -6.34
N GLN A 44 11.74 -7.14 -7.64
CA GLN A 44 12.34 -7.97 -8.69
C GLN A 44 13.49 -7.22 -9.34
N ASP A 45 14.44 -7.95 -9.92
CA ASP A 45 15.53 -7.36 -10.68
C ASP A 45 14.99 -6.67 -11.94
N SER A 46 15.63 -5.56 -12.31
CA SER A 46 15.34 -4.81 -13.53
C SER A 46 16.58 -4.75 -14.44
N GLU A 47 16.38 -4.94 -15.73
CA GLU A 47 17.43 -4.70 -16.73
C GLU A 47 17.72 -3.20 -16.89
N GLU A 48 16.71 -2.34 -16.63
CA GLU A 48 16.85 -0.89 -16.66
C GLU A 48 17.38 -0.38 -15.33
N TYR A 49 18.39 0.48 -15.41
CA TYR A 49 18.93 1.15 -14.23
C TYR A 49 18.04 2.35 -13.88
N ILE A 50 17.22 2.19 -12.86
CA ILE A 50 16.26 3.17 -12.38
C ILE A 50 16.51 3.42 -10.91
N LEU A 51 16.72 4.69 -10.51
CA LEU A 51 16.96 5.12 -9.13
C LEU A 51 15.97 6.20 -8.71
N LEU A 52 15.54 6.11 -7.47
CA LEU A 52 14.84 7.19 -6.76
C LEU A 52 15.75 7.69 -5.64
N LEU A 53 16.08 8.98 -5.65
CA LEU A 53 17.01 9.59 -4.71
C LEU A 53 16.34 10.71 -3.90
N ASP A 54 16.65 10.79 -2.62
CA ASP A 54 16.30 11.91 -1.74
C ASP A 54 17.58 12.50 -1.17
N GLY A 55 18.06 13.59 -1.79
CA GLY A 55 19.43 14.06 -1.62
C GLY A 55 20.43 13.00 -2.10
N ASP A 56 21.34 12.58 -1.21
CA ASP A 56 22.32 11.53 -1.48
C ASP A 56 21.84 10.11 -1.11
N LYS A 57 20.62 10.00 -0.58
CA LYS A 57 20.06 8.72 -0.14
C LYS A 57 19.26 8.07 -1.27
N GLU A 58 19.61 6.83 -1.61
CA GLU A 58 18.80 5.98 -2.47
C GLU A 58 17.56 5.49 -1.71
N LEU A 59 16.39 5.62 -2.34
CA LEU A 59 15.12 5.18 -1.84
C LEU A 59 14.74 3.84 -2.48
N ASP A 60 14.05 3.01 -1.72
CA ASP A 60 13.53 1.72 -2.18
C ASP A 60 12.22 1.92 -2.95
N LEU A 61 12.21 1.70 -4.26
CA LEU A 61 11.02 1.88 -5.10
C LEU A 61 9.83 1.03 -4.62
N ALA A 62 10.06 -0.17 -4.11
CA ALA A 62 8.98 -1.01 -3.60
C ALA A 62 8.31 -0.43 -2.35
N LYS A 63 9.04 0.30 -1.52
CA LYS A 63 8.54 0.91 -0.28
C LYS A 63 8.12 2.36 -0.47
N ASP A 64 9.02 3.15 -1.10
CA ASP A 64 8.91 4.60 -1.16
C ASP A 64 8.11 5.11 -2.38
N SER A 65 7.75 4.22 -3.34
CA SER A 65 6.89 4.58 -4.47
C SER A 65 5.61 3.75 -4.54
N TYR A 66 4.61 4.28 -5.26
CA TYR A 66 3.40 3.54 -5.63
C TYR A 66 3.16 3.72 -7.13
N PHE A 67 3.20 2.60 -7.86
CA PHE A 67 3.11 2.59 -9.32
C PHE A 67 1.74 2.11 -9.78
N ILE A 68 1.06 2.92 -10.61
CA ILE A 68 -0.24 2.63 -11.21
C ILE A 68 -0.09 2.47 -12.70
N PHE A 69 -0.09 1.23 -13.13
CA PHE A 69 -0.01 0.89 -14.54
C PHE A 69 -1.34 1.12 -15.27
N ASP A 70 -2.45 0.73 -14.66
CA ASP A 70 -3.80 0.88 -15.23
C ASP A 70 -4.64 1.84 -14.38
N VAL A 71 -4.72 3.07 -14.84
CA VAL A 71 -5.46 4.15 -14.16
C VAL A 71 -6.98 3.98 -14.23
N LEU A 72 -7.50 3.13 -15.14
CA LEU A 72 -8.93 2.82 -15.20
C LEU A 72 -9.36 1.80 -14.16
N ASN A 73 -8.45 0.89 -13.79
CA ASN A 73 -8.71 -0.22 -12.88
C ASN A 73 -7.92 -0.08 -11.57
N ILE A 74 -7.99 1.10 -10.93
CA ILE A 74 -7.34 1.34 -9.65
C ILE A 74 -7.94 0.41 -8.59
N ASN A 75 -7.09 -0.43 -8.00
CA ASN A 75 -7.50 -1.34 -6.94
C ASN A 75 -7.19 -0.73 -5.56
N PHE A 76 -8.18 -0.12 -4.91
CA PHE A 76 -8.04 0.46 -3.57
C PHE A 76 -7.86 -0.58 -2.46
N ASN A 77 -8.00 -1.86 -2.78
CA ASN A 77 -7.87 -2.96 -1.85
C ASN A 77 -6.67 -3.86 -2.18
N ASP A 78 -5.65 -3.31 -2.82
CA ASP A 78 -4.41 -4.04 -2.99
C ASP A 78 -3.71 -4.28 -1.64
N ARG A 79 -2.78 -5.23 -1.65
CA ARG A 79 -2.10 -5.66 -0.43
C ARG A 79 -1.35 -4.53 0.27
N LYS A 80 -0.74 -3.60 -0.49
CA LYS A 80 0.06 -2.51 0.07
C LYS A 80 -0.84 -1.51 0.81
N ILE A 81 -1.96 -1.13 0.18
CA ILE A 81 -2.96 -0.24 0.77
C ILE A 81 -3.59 -0.89 2.01
N LEU A 82 -4.09 -2.13 1.90
CA LEU A 82 -4.76 -2.80 3.01
C LEU A 82 -3.84 -3.02 4.21
N ASN A 83 -2.59 -3.42 3.99
CA ASN A 83 -1.64 -3.59 5.09
C ASN A 83 -1.40 -2.26 5.84
N LYS A 84 -1.25 -1.16 5.10
CA LYS A 84 -1.04 0.16 5.70
C LYS A 84 -2.29 0.66 6.42
N LEU A 85 -3.48 0.44 5.83
CA LEU A 85 -4.77 0.74 6.45
C LEU A 85 -4.93 -0.01 7.77
N TYR A 86 -4.71 -1.32 7.77
CA TYR A 86 -4.85 -2.15 8.98
C TYR A 86 -3.84 -1.75 10.06
N SER A 87 -2.60 -1.47 9.67
CA SER A 87 -1.58 -0.95 10.60
C SER A 87 -1.97 0.40 11.19
N SER A 88 -2.55 1.30 10.39
CA SER A 88 -3.05 2.60 10.86
C SER A 88 -4.21 2.44 11.85
N ILE A 89 -5.18 1.56 11.57
CA ILE A 89 -6.30 1.26 12.47
C ILE A 89 -5.77 0.65 13.77
N LYS A 90 -4.87 -0.33 13.68
CA LYS A 90 -4.21 -0.92 14.84
C LYS A 90 -3.57 0.13 15.73
N SER A 91 -2.77 1.03 15.13
CA SER A 91 -2.11 2.09 15.88
C SER A 91 -3.11 2.98 16.63
N LYS A 92 -4.26 3.32 16.00
CA LYS A 92 -5.32 4.10 16.66
C LYS A 92 -5.96 3.34 17.82
N VAL A 93 -6.24 2.05 17.66
CA VAL A 93 -6.78 1.19 18.73
C VAL A 93 -5.81 1.12 19.93
N TYR A 94 -4.52 0.97 19.67
CA TYR A 94 -3.52 0.89 20.75
C TYR A 94 -3.19 2.23 21.40
N LEU A 95 -3.50 3.36 20.77
CA LEU A 95 -3.37 4.70 21.36
C LEU A 95 -4.55 5.05 22.27
N ASP A 96 -5.68 4.36 22.16
CA ASP A 96 -6.87 4.56 22.96
C ASP A 96 -7.00 3.41 23.97
N ASP A 97 -6.67 3.70 25.23
CA ASP A 97 -6.65 2.69 26.29
C ASP A 97 -8.05 2.12 26.58
N ASP A 98 -9.10 2.91 26.43
CA ASP A 98 -10.49 2.46 26.67
C ASP A 98 -10.90 1.46 25.59
N ILE A 99 -10.69 1.80 24.31
CA ILE A 99 -10.98 0.90 23.18
C ILE A 99 -10.16 -0.39 23.28
N ARG A 100 -8.88 -0.27 23.65
CA ARG A 100 -8.00 -1.44 23.79
C ARG A 100 -8.51 -2.38 24.89
N GLN A 101 -8.80 -1.86 26.09
CA GLN A 101 -9.28 -2.66 27.22
C GLN A 101 -10.64 -3.31 26.94
N GLU A 102 -11.56 -2.58 26.28
CA GLU A 102 -12.85 -3.13 25.89
C GLU A 102 -12.69 -4.28 24.87
N LEU A 103 -11.83 -4.10 23.87
CA LEU A 103 -11.52 -5.14 22.88
C LEU A 103 -10.91 -6.38 23.54
N GLU A 104 -9.94 -6.21 24.43
CA GLU A 104 -9.30 -7.30 25.18
C GLU A 104 -10.31 -8.05 26.06
N SER A 105 -11.21 -7.34 26.74
CA SER A 105 -12.27 -7.93 27.55
C SER A 105 -13.23 -8.80 26.73
N HIS A 106 -13.72 -8.28 25.59
CA HIS A 106 -14.58 -9.03 24.69
C HIS A 106 -13.89 -10.27 24.14
N TYR A 107 -12.62 -10.15 23.81
CA TYR A 107 -11.84 -11.26 23.30
C TYR A 107 -11.66 -12.37 24.33
N ILE A 108 -11.33 -12.03 25.57
CA ILE A 108 -11.24 -13.00 26.68
C ILE A 108 -12.55 -13.74 26.86
N ASN A 109 -13.69 -13.03 26.77
CA ASN A 109 -15.02 -13.65 26.88
C ASN A 109 -15.28 -14.65 25.74
N ILE A 110 -14.95 -14.30 24.49
CA ILE A 110 -15.09 -15.20 23.34
C ILE A 110 -14.17 -16.41 23.51
N PHE A 111 -12.93 -16.19 23.93
CA PHE A 111 -11.97 -17.26 24.17
C PHE A 111 -12.47 -18.24 25.25
N ASN A 112 -12.98 -17.74 26.37
CA ASN A 112 -13.50 -18.58 27.46
C ASN A 112 -14.66 -19.47 27.00
N LEU A 113 -15.54 -18.96 26.09
CA LEU A 113 -16.61 -19.77 25.51
C LEU A 113 -16.05 -20.90 24.64
N ILE A 114 -15.04 -20.62 23.82
CA ILE A 114 -14.38 -21.63 22.98
C ILE A 114 -13.64 -22.65 23.87
N ASP A 115 -12.90 -22.17 24.86
CA ASP A 115 -12.13 -23.03 25.78
C ASP A 115 -13.03 -24.01 26.53
N SER A 116 -14.23 -23.58 26.96
CA SER A 116 -15.19 -24.47 27.60
C SER A 116 -15.61 -25.66 26.73
N VAL A 117 -15.69 -25.45 25.40
CA VAL A 117 -15.97 -26.54 24.43
C VAL A 117 -14.73 -27.41 24.20
N LEU A 118 -13.54 -26.81 24.15
CA LEU A 118 -12.28 -27.55 23.96
C LEU A 118 -12.00 -28.51 25.13
N LEU A 119 -12.37 -28.14 26.36
CA LEU A 119 -12.21 -28.98 27.55
C LEU A 119 -13.07 -30.25 27.53
N GLU A 120 -14.12 -30.31 26.72
CA GLU A 120 -14.95 -31.51 26.52
C GLU A 120 -14.32 -32.53 25.56
N LEU A 121 -13.27 -32.13 24.84
CA LEU A 121 -12.64 -32.99 23.82
C LEU A 121 -11.44 -33.74 24.44
N PRO A 122 -11.19 -35.00 24.02
CA PRO A 122 -10.10 -35.84 24.55
C PRO A 122 -8.74 -35.54 23.90
N PHE A 123 -8.45 -34.25 23.62
CA PHE A 123 -7.22 -33.81 22.93
C PHE A 123 -6.59 -32.65 23.68
N GLU A 124 -5.27 -32.46 23.50
CA GLU A 124 -4.55 -31.27 23.94
C GLU A 124 -4.58 -30.21 22.83
N PHE A 125 -4.84 -28.95 23.19
CA PHE A 125 -4.90 -27.83 22.26
C PHE A 125 -3.86 -26.77 22.61
N THR A 126 -3.33 -26.11 21.59
CA THR A 126 -2.51 -24.93 21.74
C THR A 126 -3.17 -23.75 21.00
N TYR A 127 -3.05 -22.57 21.55
CA TYR A 127 -3.66 -21.36 20.98
C TYR A 127 -2.74 -20.14 21.14
N LYS A 128 -3.01 -19.09 20.36
CA LYS A 128 -2.33 -17.81 20.51
C LYS A 128 -3.04 -17.02 21.62
N PRO A 129 -2.31 -16.56 22.65
CA PRO A 129 -2.91 -15.86 23.80
C PRO A 129 -3.39 -14.45 23.46
N GLU A 130 -2.94 -13.87 22.34
CA GLU A 130 -3.22 -12.49 21.98
C GLU A 130 -3.97 -12.41 20.64
N VAL A 131 -4.93 -11.47 20.56
CA VAL A 131 -5.56 -11.09 19.30
C VAL A 131 -4.83 -9.92 18.70
N VAL A 132 -4.45 -10.11 17.46
CA VAL A 132 -3.90 -9.03 16.64
C VAL A 132 -5.06 -8.31 15.95
N VAL A 133 -5.19 -7.00 16.13
CA VAL A 133 -6.26 -6.18 15.54
C VAL A 133 -6.36 -6.39 14.02
N GLU A 134 -5.22 -6.52 13.34
CA GLU A 134 -5.18 -6.78 11.89
C GLU A 134 -5.85 -8.11 11.51
N ASP A 135 -5.78 -9.12 12.36
CA ASP A 135 -6.42 -10.41 12.08
C ASP A 135 -7.95 -10.32 12.23
N LEU A 136 -8.44 -9.51 13.18
CA LEU A 136 -9.86 -9.17 13.26
C LEU A 136 -10.35 -8.40 12.03
N LEU A 137 -9.58 -7.41 11.57
CA LEU A 137 -9.95 -6.64 10.37
C LEU A 137 -10.03 -7.53 9.12
N LYS A 138 -9.13 -8.50 9.00
CA LYS A 138 -9.17 -9.52 7.93
C LYS A 138 -10.39 -10.44 8.07
N LEU A 139 -10.67 -10.90 9.30
CA LEU A 139 -11.82 -11.77 9.60
C LEU A 139 -13.14 -11.10 9.22
N TYR A 140 -13.31 -9.80 9.55
CA TYR A 140 -14.47 -9.01 9.16
C TYR A 140 -14.47 -8.60 7.69
N GLY A 141 -13.40 -8.86 6.94
CA GLY A 141 -13.28 -8.50 5.52
C GLY A 141 -13.33 -7.00 5.28
N ILE A 142 -12.76 -6.20 6.19
CA ILE A 142 -12.76 -4.74 6.09
C ILE A 142 -12.04 -4.31 4.81
N LYS A 143 -12.75 -3.55 3.96
CA LYS A 143 -12.29 -3.07 2.66
C LYS A 143 -12.74 -1.65 2.40
N ILE A 144 -12.03 -0.98 1.51
CA ILE A 144 -12.40 0.35 1.01
C ILE A 144 -13.46 0.18 -0.08
N ILE A 145 -14.56 0.93 0.01
CA ILE A 145 -15.62 0.99 -1.00
C ILE A 145 -15.41 2.23 -1.85
N ASN A 146 -15.43 2.09 -3.17
CA ASN A 146 -15.26 3.17 -4.13
C ASN A 146 -16.23 3.08 -5.32
N GLU A 147 -17.44 2.60 -5.08
CA GLU A 147 -18.45 2.43 -6.12
C GLU A 147 -18.99 3.78 -6.62
N GLY A 148 -19.27 3.86 -7.93
CA GLY A 148 -19.94 5.00 -8.55
C GLY A 148 -19.11 6.27 -8.76
N GLN A 149 -17.80 6.24 -8.50
CA GLN A 149 -16.93 7.39 -8.71
C GLN A 149 -16.53 7.55 -10.18
N SER A 150 -16.47 8.79 -10.65
CA SER A 150 -15.85 9.13 -11.93
C SER A 150 -14.34 8.86 -11.91
N PHE A 151 -13.72 8.80 -13.10
CA PHE A 151 -12.28 8.61 -13.23
C PHE A 151 -11.46 9.62 -12.41
N MET A 152 -11.79 10.91 -12.52
CA MET A 152 -11.07 11.95 -11.77
C MET A 152 -11.27 11.83 -10.26
N GLU A 153 -12.48 11.52 -9.82
CA GLU A 153 -12.75 11.29 -8.40
C GLU A 153 -11.95 10.12 -7.84
N LYS A 154 -11.79 9.05 -8.61
CA LYS A 154 -10.94 7.91 -8.21
C LYS A 154 -9.47 8.31 -8.03
N ILE A 155 -8.93 9.11 -8.96
CA ILE A 155 -7.54 9.60 -8.84
C ILE A 155 -7.39 10.48 -7.60
N LEU A 156 -8.29 11.44 -7.40
CA LEU A 156 -8.24 12.33 -6.24
C LEU A 156 -8.37 11.53 -4.93
N TYR A 157 -9.32 10.61 -4.87
CA TYR A 157 -9.50 9.73 -3.72
C TYR A 157 -8.26 8.89 -3.42
N LEU A 158 -7.58 8.38 -4.47
CA LEU A 158 -6.33 7.65 -4.29
C LEU A 158 -5.22 8.53 -3.73
N VAL A 159 -5.06 9.75 -4.24
CA VAL A 159 -4.06 10.71 -3.74
C VAL A 159 -4.31 11.01 -2.27
N ASP A 160 -5.57 11.28 -1.89
CA ASP A 160 -5.96 11.52 -0.49
C ASP A 160 -5.68 10.30 0.39
N LEU A 161 -6.00 9.11 -0.09
CA LEU A 161 -5.76 7.85 0.63
C LEU A 161 -4.26 7.60 0.84
N ILE A 162 -3.45 7.80 -0.20
CA ILE A 162 -1.99 7.66 -0.12
C ILE A 162 -1.41 8.64 0.90
N SER A 163 -1.87 9.90 0.86
CA SER A 163 -1.45 10.93 1.80
C SER A 163 -1.87 10.60 3.24
N LEU A 164 -3.13 10.21 3.45
CA LEU A 164 -3.68 9.87 4.77
C LEU A 164 -2.95 8.69 5.42
N LEU A 165 -2.61 7.69 4.61
CA LEU A 165 -1.94 6.48 5.08
C LEU A 165 -0.41 6.61 5.11
N ASP A 166 0.16 7.70 4.60
CA ASP A 166 1.61 7.84 4.38
C ASP A 166 2.18 6.60 3.66
N LEU A 167 1.54 6.25 2.52
CA LEU A 167 1.78 4.99 1.84
C LEU A 167 3.10 4.97 1.07
N CYS A 168 3.45 6.10 0.44
CA CYS A 168 4.66 6.27 -0.36
C CYS A 168 5.06 7.75 -0.45
N LYS A 169 6.28 8.00 -0.89
CA LYS A 169 6.81 9.34 -1.15
C LYS A 169 6.55 9.81 -2.59
N VAL A 170 6.47 8.87 -3.51
CA VAL A 170 6.27 9.14 -4.95
C VAL A 170 5.17 8.26 -5.50
N LEU A 171 4.20 8.92 -6.15
CA LEU A 171 3.13 8.26 -6.90
C LEU A 171 3.42 8.37 -8.39
N ILE A 172 3.45 7.24 -9.09
CA ILE A 172 3.78 7.15 -10.50
C ILE A 172 2.58 6.60 -11.25
N PHE A 173 2.09 7.36 -12.22
CA PHE A 173 1.02 6.93 -13.13
C PHE A 173 1.58 6.64 -14.52
N CYS A 174 1.11 5.56 -15.15
CA CYS A 174 1.39 5.23 -16.53
C CYS A 174 0.20 5.61 -17.42
N ASN A 175 0.49 6.12 -18.65
CA ASN A 175 -0.50 6.41 -19.69
C ASN A 175 -1.65 7.37 -19.33
N ILE A 176 -1.47 8.29 -18.40
CA ILE A 176 -2.53 9.20 -17.94
C ILE A 176 -3.02 10.16 -19.04
N LYS A 177 -2.22 10.41 -20.09
CA LYS A 177 -2.57 11.29 -21.22
C LYS A 177 -3.54 10.64 -22.22
N SER A 178 -3.75 9.34 -22.15
CA SER A 178 -4.62 8.62 -23.10
C SER A 178 -6.11 8.74 -22.75
N PHE A 179 -6.42 9.50 -21.72
CA PHE A 179 -7.74 9.76 -21.17
C PHE A 179 -7.93 11.27 -20.94
#